data_63126006c5471e671c526d5f1ce61a62
#
_entry.id   63126006c5471e671c526d5f1ce61a62
#
_cell.length_a   1.000
_cell.length_b   1.000
_cell.length_c   1.000
_cell.angle_alpha   90.00
_cell.angle_beta   90.00
_cell.angle_gamma   90.00
#
_symmetry.space_group_name_H-M   'P 1'
#
loop_
_entity.id
_entity.type
_entity.pdbx_description
1 polymer ?
#
loop_
_entity_poly.entity_id
_entity_poly.type
_entity_poly.pdbx_seq_one_letter_code
_entity_poly.pdbx_strand_id
1 'polypeptide(L)'
;LQDATKQLLFCFSQEELDCRDYYRMEAALDICDEPERQRRLQGLRRVMAHNFGQQTEEPYVMAESDSDRRRSIKVLKRSRYFPPVQYRHDHFEFFYVLSGSCTHVCKGQTYTLQQGDFCLLEYGVPHKLYNYSDSCIVLELIVRKQLLDRICNVLLQESTILSHFFQNALYGDSNYPMIVFHTGSNRA
;
A
#
# COMPACT_ATOMS: atom_id res chain seq x y z
N LEU A 1 -16.00 -14.71 0.87
CA LEU A 1 -14.72 -15.36 0.52
C LEU A 1 -14.78 -16.81 1.01
N GLN A 2 -14.49 -17.77 0.11
CA GLN A 2 -14.36 -19.17 0.51
C GLN A 2 -13.24 -19.32 1.54
N ASP A 3 -13.41 -20.21 2.53
CA ASP A 3 -12.48 -20.34 3.66
C ASP A 3 -11.00 -20.53 3.24
N ALA A 4 -10.76 -21.25 2.15
CA ALA A 4 -9.41 -21.44 1.61
C ALA A 4 -8.73 -20.13 1.15
N THR A 5 -9.47 -19.24 0.48
CA THR A 5 -8.95 -17.93 0.04
C THR A 5 -8.65 -17.03 1.25
N LYS A 6 -9.52 -17.10 2.27
CA LYS A 6 -9.34 -16.39 3.52
C LYS A 6 -8.08 -16.85 4.24
N GLN A 7 -7.87 -18.16 4.35
CA GLN A 7 -6.66 -18.73 4.95
C GLN A 7 -5.38 -18.27 4.22
N LEU A 8 -5.36 -18.27 2.88
CA LEU A 8 -4.21 -17.81 2.09
C LEU A 8 -3.86 -16.34 2.35
N LEU A 9 -4.88 -15.47 2.48
CA LEU A 9 -4.64 -14.04 2.76
C LEU A 9 -4.02 -13.80 4.14
N PHE A 10 -4.33 -14.65 5.13
CA PHE A 10 -3.75 -14.52 6.48
C PHE A 10 -2.40 -15.22 6.64
N CYS A 11 -1.98 -16.09 5.71
CA CYS A 11 -0.62 -16.64 5.72
C CYS A 11 0.42 -15.53 5.58
N PHE A 12 1.54 -15.68 6.30
CA PHE A 12 2.69 -14.80 6.17
C PHE A 12 3.51 -15.16 4.94
N SER A 13 3.90 -14.18 4.15
CA SER A 13 4.96 -14.32 3.15
C SER A 13 6.33 -14.26 3.83
N GLN A 14 7.40 -14.66 3.12
CA GLN A 14 8.75 -14.51 3.64
C GLN A 14 9.11 -13.04 3.90
N GLU A 15 8.68 -12.14 3.03
CA GLU A 15 8.85 -10.70 3.20
C GLU A 15 8.19 -10.20 4.49
N GLU A 16 6.95 -10.61 4.76
CA GLU A 16 6.25 -10.24 5.99
C GLU A 16 6.96 -10.79 7.25
N LEU A 17 7.52 -12.00 7.17
CA LEU A 17 8.29 -12.59 8.27
C LEU A 17 9.57 -11.79 8.53
N ASP A 18 10.32 -11.46 7.48
CA ASP A 18 11.55 -10.67 7.59
C ASP A 18 11.27 -9.27 8.18
N CYS A 19 10.20 -8.62 7.73
CA CYS A 19 9.75 -7.31 8.27
C CYS A 19 9.30 -7.42 9.73
N ARG A 20 8.54 -8.46 10.09
CA ARG A 20 8.06 -8.68 11.46
C ARG A 20 9.20 -8.96 12.42
N ASP A 21 10.16 -9.80 12.02
CA ASP A 21 11.33 -10.13 12.82
C ASP A 21 12.17 -8.88 13.09
N TYR A 22 12.35 -8.03 12.09
CA TYR A 22 13.02 -6.74 12.26
C TYR A 22 12.24 -5.82 13.19
N TYR A 23 10.91 -5.66 12.98
CA TYR A 23 10.07 -4.83 13.83
C TYR A 23 10.13 -5.24 15.29
N ARG A 24 10.02 -6.55 15.58
CA ARG A 24 10.06 -7.07 16.95
C ARG A 24 11.41 -6.80 17.64
N MET A 25 12.50 -6.87 16.87
CA MET A 25 13.82 -6.51 17.36
C MET A 25 13.92 -5.01 17.70
N GLU A 26 13.50 -4.13 16.78
CA GLU A 26 13.57 -2.68 16.99
C GLU A 26 12.63 -2.19 18.09
N ALA A 27 11.46 -2.80 18.22
CA ALA A 27 10.49 -2.50 19.27
C ALA A 27 10.87 -3.12 20.64
N ALA A 28 12.04 -3.75 20.75
CA ALA A 28 12.51 -4.48 21.93
C ALA A 28 11.52 -5.56 22.44
N LEU A 29 10.70 -6.11 21.55
CA LEU A 29 9.77 -7.19 21.86
C LEU A 29 10.47 -8.54 21.93
N ASP A 30 11.60 -8.68 21.22
CA ASP A 30 12.46 -9.87 21.24
C ASP A 30 13.88 -9.47 21.64
N ILE A 31 14.44 -10.18 22.61
CA ILE A 31 15.87 -10.09 22.94
C ILE A 31 16.60 -11.07 22.02
N CYS A 32 17.55 -10.57 21.25
CA CYS A 32 18.35 -11.40 20.36
C CYS A 32 19.86 -11.09 20.54
N ASP A 33 20.69 -12.10 20.30
CA ASP A 33 22.14 -11.96 20.25
C ASP A 33 22.59 -11.28 18.94
N GLU A 34 23.88 -10.93 18.85
CA GLU A 34 24.40 -10.21 17.68
C GLU A 34 24.29 -11.01 16.36
N PRO A 35 24.56 -12.33 16.30
CA PRO A 35 24.32 -13.12 15.09
C PRO A 35 22.87 -13.07 14.61
N GLU A 36 21.91 -13.20 15.52
CA GLU A 36 20.49 -13.14 15.19
C GLU A 36 20.08 -11.73 14.73
N ARG A 37 20.60 -10.69 15.38
CA ARG A 37 20.38 -9.30 14.97
C ARG A 37 20.85 -9.06 13.54
N GLN A 38 22.05 -9.53 13.19
CA GLN A 38 22.59 -9.40 11.83
C GLN A 38 21.74 -10.15 10.81
N ARG A 39 21.23 -11.33 11.15
CA ARG A 39 20.31 -12.10 10.31
C ARG A 39 19.03 -11.32 10.00
N ARG A 40 18.40 -10.72 11.01
CA ARG A 40 17.16 -9.92 10.87
C ARG A 40 17.40 -8.65 10.04
N LEU A 41 18.51 -7.94 10.28
CA LEU A 41 18.90 -6.79 9.46
C LEU A 41 19.15 -7.18 8.00
N GLN A 42 19.74 -8.34 7.75
CA GLN A 42 19.92 -8.85 6.39
C GLN A 42 18.57 -9.18 5.73
N GLY A 43 17.62 -9.74 6.48
CA GLY A 43 16.24 -9.96 6.01
C GLY A 43 15.61 -8.65 5.53
N LEU A 44 15.63 -7.61 6.37
CA LEU A 44 15.11 -6.30 6.00
C LEU A 44 15.81 -5.71 4.77
N ARG A 45 17.16 -5.82 4.68
CA ARG A 45 17.90 -5.32 3.51
C ARG A 45 17.46 -6.00 2.22
N ARG A 46 17.15 -7.32 2.24
CA ARG A 46 16.58 -8.03 1.08
C ARG A 46 15.24 -7.45 0.68
N VAL A 47 14.35 -7.22 1.65
CA VAL A 47 13.02 -6.63 1.41
C VAL A 47 13.16 -5.24 0.79
N MET A 48 14.01 -4.38 1.35
CA MET A 48 14.23 -3.03 0.84
C MET A 48 14.82 -3.06 -0.58
N ALA A 49 15.81 -3.92 -0.83
CA ALA A 49 16.42 -4.06 -2.15
C ALA A 49 15.42 -4.61 -3.19
N HIS A 50 14.53 -5.53 -2.79
CA HIS A 50 13.48 -6.06 -3.66
C HIS A 50 12.48 -4.97 -4.09
N ASN A 51 12.03 -4.14 -3.14
CA ASN A 51 10.99 -3.14 -3.38
C ASN A 51 11.52 -1.83 -3.98
N PHE A 52 12.75 -1.43 -3.64
CA PHE A 52 13.29 -0.10 -3.98
C PHE A 52 14.63 -0.13 -4.74
N GLY A 53 15.20 -1.32 -4.96
CA GLY A 53 16.50 -1.45 -5.61
C GLY A 53 17.63 -0.87 -4.77
N GLN A 54 18.50 -0.05 -5.38
CA GLN A 54 19.66 0.56 -4.72
C GLN A 54 19.40 2.01 -4.28
N GLN A 55 18.15 2.44 -4.20
CA GLN A 55 17.82 3.79 -3.75
C GLN A 55 18.14 3.94 -2.25
N THR A 56 18.71 5.09 -1.89
CA THR A 56 19.13 5.39 -0.51
C THR A 56 18.35 6.52 0.14
N GLU A 57 17.56 7.28 -0.63
CA GLU A 57 16.85 8.47 -0.17
C GLU A 57 15.34 8.39 -0.45
N GLU A 58 14.56 8.88 0.49
CA GLU A 58 13.11 9.00 0.36
C GLU A 58 12.72 10.27 -0.44
N PRO A 59 11.58 10.29 -1.16
CA PRO A 59 10.66 9.15 -1.31
C PRO A 59 11.21 8.10 -2.28
N TYR A 60 11.18 6.86 -1.85
CA TYR A 60 11.55 5.74 -2.71
C TYR A 60 10.58 5.59 -3.88
N VAL A 61 11.09 5.13 -5.03
CA VAL A 61 10.24 4.69 -6.15
C VAL A 61 10.13 3.18 -6.11
N MET A 62 8.92 2.65 -5.96
CA MET A 62 8.70 1.20 -5.92
C MET A 62 9.19 0.54 -7.20
N ALA A 63 9.99 -0.52 -7.04
CA ALA A 63 10.47 -1.32 -8.16
C ALA A 63 9.31 -2.14 -8.75
N GLU A 64 9.26 -2.20 -10.06
CA GLU A 64 8.29 -3.03 -10.79
C GLU A 64 9.01 -3.98 -11.73
N SER A 65 8.51 -5.22 -11.79
CA SER A 65 8.97 -6.18 -12.79
C SER A 65 8.45 -5.81 -14.19
N ASP A 66 9.14 -6.24 -15.24
CA ASP A 66 8.68 -6.04 -16.62
C ASP A 66 7.31 -6.68 -16.89
N SER A 67 7.00 -7.79 -16.20
CA SER A 67 5.69 -8.42 -16.28
C SER A 67 4.59 -7.55 -15.64
N ASP A 68 4.90 -6.86 -14.55
CA ASP A 68 3.96 -5.95 -13.88
C ASP A 68 3.69 -4.72 -14.73
N ARG A 69 4.71 -4.16 -15.38
CA ARG A 69 4.57 -3.00 -16.28
C ARG A 69 3.65 -3.24 -17.47
N ARG A 70 3.48 -4.50 -17.89
CA ARG A 70 2.59 -4.88 -19.01
C ARG A 70 1.13 -5.01 -18.59
N ARG A 71 0.83 -5.07 -17.28
CA ARG A 71 -0.53 -5.24 -16.77
C ARG A 71 -1.18 -3.88 -16.54
N SER A 72 -2.38 -3.69 -17.06
CA SER A 72 -3.16 -2.48 -16.81
C SER A 72 -3.74 -2.43 -15.39
N ILE A 73 -3.98 -3.60 -14.80
CA ILE A 73 -4.50 -3.79 -13.43
C ILE A 73 -3.70 -4.88 -12.74
N LYS A 74 -3.38 -4.66 -11.47
CA LYS A 74 -2.78 -5.65 -10.57
C LYS A 74 -3.44 -5.56 -9.20
N VAL A 75 -3.72 -6.71 -8.59
CA VAL A 75 -4.21 -6.80 -7.21
C VAL A 75 -3.17 -7.54 -6.39
N LEU A 76 -2.82 -7.00 -5.23
CA LEU A 76 -1.89 -7.63 -4.31
C LEU A 76 -2.31 -7.42 -2.86
N LYS A 77 -1.79 -8.25 -1.98
CA LYS A 77 -1.84 -8.06 -0.54
C LYS A 77 -0.63 -7.24 -0.12
N ARG A 78 -0.84 -6.14 0.59
CA ARG A 78 0.25 -5.35 1.17
C ARG A 78 0.93 -6.13 2.29
N SER A 79 2.26 -6.06 2.31
CA SER A 79 3.06 -6.72 3.34
C SER A 79 2.83 -6.08 4.70
N ARG A 80 2.47 -6.90 5.69
CA ARG A 80 2.40 -6.51 7.09
C ARG A 80 3.80 -6.20 7.61
N TYR A 81 3.88 -5.34 8.64
CA TYR A 81 5.14 -4.94 9.27
C TYR A 81 6.13 -4.24 8.33
N PHE A 82 5.70 -3.87 7.11
CA PHE A 82 6.56 -3.13 6.19
C PHE A 82 7.05 -1.84 6.85
N PRO A 83 8.34 -1.46 6.71
CA PRO A 83 8.88 -0.26 7.32
C PRO A 83 8.11 1.00 6.91
N PRO A 84 7.95 1.99 7.80
CA PRO A 84 7.18 3.21 7.53
C PRO A 84 7.96 4.21 6.67
N VAL A 85 8.59 3.72 5.60
CA VAL A 85 9.34 4.53 4.64
C VAL A 85 8.41 5.26 3.68
N GLN A 86 8.82 6.42 3.20
CA GLN A 86 8.07 7.17 2.22
C GLN A 86 8.40 6.67 0.81
N TYR A 87 7.36 6.34 0.03
CA TYR A 87 7.51 5.87 -1.35
C TYR A 87 6.42 6.47 -2.25
N ARG A 88 6.60 6.31 -3.55
CA ARG A 88 5.65 6.73 -4.58
C ARG A 88 5.63 5.73 -5.73
N HIS A 89 4.55 5.76 -6.49
CA HIS A 89 4.32 4.94 -7.68
C HIS A 89 4.02 5.79 -8.90
N ASP A 90 4.15 5.21 -10.09
CA ASP A 90 3.77 5.82 -11.38
C ASP A 90 2.37 5.38 -11.86
N HIS A 91 1.52 4.97 -10.92
CA HIS A 91 0.16 4.48 -11.14
C HIS A 91 -0.78 4.95 -10.05
N PHE A 92 -2.09 4.77 -10.26
CA PHE A 92 -3.10 4.98 -9.23
C PHE A 92 -3.18 3.77 -8.32
N GLU A 93 -3.36 4.02 -7.03
CA GLU A 93 -3.49 2.99 -6.01
C GLU A 93 -4.85 3.09 -5.34
N PHE A 94 -5.43 1.93 -5.11
CA PHE A 94 -6.67 1.79 -4.39
C PHE A 94 -6.42 0.81 -3.25
N PHE A 95 -6.61 1.26 -2.02
CA PHE A 95 -6.44 0.42 -0.85
C PHE A 95 -7.80 0.03 -0.28
N TYR A 96 -7.96 -1.24 0.07
CA TYR A 96 -9.10 -1.75 0.80
C TYR A 96 -8.64 -2.48 2.05
N VAL A 97 -9.10 -2.06 3.22
CA VAL A 97 -8.80 -2.73 4.48
C VAL A 97 -9.78 -3.89 4.67
N LEU A 98 -9.32 -5.10 4.32
CA LEU A 98 -10.12 -6.32 4.45
C LEU A 98 -10.31 -6.74 5.90
N SER A 99 -9.30 -6.52 6.75
CA SER A 99 -9.32 -6.87 8.17
C SER A 99 -8.37 -5.96 8.96
N GLY A 100 -8.71 -5.67 10.21
CA GLY A 100 -7.90 -4.87 11.12
C GLY A 100 -7.87 -3.39 10.77
N SER A 101 -6.70 -2.75 11.02
CA SER A 101 -6.48 -1.34 10.72
C SER A 101 -5.04 -1.09 10.30
N CYS A 102 -4.83 -0.04 9.51
CA CYS A 102 -3.50 0.41 9.09
C CYS A 102 -3.38 1.93 9.21
N THR A 103 -2.14 2.41 9.19
CA THR A 103 -1.83 3.84 9.17
C THR A 103 -1.40 4.24 7.77
N HIS A 104 -2.01 5.29 7.25
CA HIS A 104 -1.63 5.91 5.99
C HIS A 104 -1.21 7.36 6.23
N VAL A 105 -0.01 7.72 5.78
CA VAL A 105 0.51 9.09 5.88
C VAL A 105 0.69 9.65 4.48
N CYS A 106 0.01 10.76 4.20
CA CYS A 106 0.03 11.44 2.90
C CYS A 106 0.08 12.95 3.10
N LYS A 107 0.98 13.64 2.41
CA LYS A 107 1.19 15.12 2.55
C LYS A 107 1.27 15.59 4.01
N GLY A 108 1.95 14.85 4.86
CA GLY A 108 2.14 15.19 6.28
C GLY A 108 0.93 14.94 7.18
N GLN A 109 -0.19 14.50 6.63
CA GLN A 109 -1.37 14.11 7.41
C GLN A 109 -1.40 12.60 7.63
N THR A 110 -1.84 12.20 8.81
CA THR A 110 -1.93 10.80 9.21
C THR A 110 -3.39 10.37 9.28
N TYR A 111 -3.70 9.28 8.62
CA TYR A 111 -5.04 8.68 8.56
C TYR A 111 -4.99 7.27 9.13
N THR A 112 -5.96 6.93 9.95
CA THR A 112 -6.20 5.55 10.38
C THR A 112 -7.30 4.97 9.52
N LEU A 113 -6.96 3.99 8.69
CA LEU A 113 -7.93 3.24 7.89
C LEU A 113 -8.32 1.98 8.65
N GLN A 114 -9.61 1.72 8.74
CA GLN A 114 -10.18 0.58 9.46
C GLN A 114 -10.80 -0.43 8.50
N GLN A 115 -11.08 -1.61 9.00
CA GLN A 115 -11.75 -2.66 8.23
C GLN A 115 -12.99 -2.13 7.52
N GLY A 116 -13.05 -2.33 6.20
CA GLY A 116 -14.10 -1.84 5.31
C GLY A 116 -13.76 -0.52 4.63
N ASP A 117 -12.80 0.25 5.15
CA ASP A 117 -12.42 1.51 4.52
C ASP A 117 -11.76 1.27 3.16
N PHE A 118 -12.06 2.19 2.24
CA PHE A 118 -11.51 2.21 0.90
C PHE A 118 -10.83 3.56 0.65
N CYS A 119 -9.61 3.53 0.13
CA CYS A 119 -8.82 4.73 -0.14
C CYS A 119 -8.37 4.74 -1.60
N LEU A 120 -8.54 5.87 -2.28
CA LEU A 120 -7.97 6.15 -3.59
C LEU A 120 -6.81 7.11 -3.44
N LEU A 121 -5.66 6.76 -4.03
CA LEU A 121 -4.47 7.59 -4.06
C LEU A 121 -4.07 7.90 -5.51
N GLU A 122 -3.78 9.17 -5.76
CA GLU A 122 -3.29 9.65 -7.04
C GLU A 122 -1.87 9.14 -7.33
N TYR A 123 -1.53 8.97 -8.62
CA TYR A 123 -0.19 8.57 -9.03
C TYR A 123 0.88 9.62 -8.63
N GLY A 124 2.07 9.14 -8.33
CA GLY A 124 3.24 9.98 -8.04
C GLY A 124 3.24 10.64 -6.66
N VAL A 125 2.18 10.48 -5.87
CA VAL A 125 2.08 11.09 -4.54
C VAL A 125 2.93 10.33 -3.53
N PRO A 126 3.90 11.00 -2.87
CA PRO A 126 4.66 10.38 -1.80
C PRO A 126 3.78 10.09 -0.58
N HIS A 127 3.84 8.86 -0.10
CA HIS A 127 3.03 8.41 1.03
C HIS A 127 3.72 7.29 1.81
N LYS A 128 3.16 6.92 2.97
CA LYS A 128 3.54 5.76 3.78
C LYS A 128 2.29 4.98 4.12
N LEU A 129 2.31 3.68 3.94
CA LEU A 129 1.25 2.77 4.39
C LEU A 129 1.89 1.63 5.18
N TYR A 130 1.51 1.49 6.45
CA TYR A 130 2.08 0.49 7.32
C TYR A 130 1.09 0.02 8.39
N ASN A 131 1.32 -1.18 8.87
CA ASN A 131 0.63 -1.74 10.03
C ASN A 131 1.57 -2.72 10.75
N TYR A 132 1.35 -2.87 12.05
CA TYR A 132 2.14 -3.77 12.91
C TYR A 132 1.23 -4.79 13.60
N SER A 133 0.35 -5.41 12.83
CA SER A 133 -0.62 -6.38 13.34
C SER A 133 -0.68 -7.62 12.45
N ASP A 134 -0.68 -8.79 13.06
CA ASP A 134 -0.86 -10.09 12.38
C ASP A 134 -2.22 -10.20 11.69
N SER A 135 -3.24 -9.54 12.23
CA SER A 135 -4.63 -9.61 11.75
C SER A 135 -4.97 -8.56 10.69
N CYS A 136 -4.10 -7.58 10.44
CA CYS A 136 -4.38 -6.56 9.43
C CYS A 136 -4.09 -7.09 8.03
N ILE A 137 -5.11 -7.04 7.17
CA ILE A 137 -4.99 -7.38 5.74
C ILE A 137 -5.45 -6.20 4.92
N VAL A 138 -4.55 -5.65 4.14
CA VAL A 138 -4.83 -4.59 3.17
C VAL A 138 -4.64 -5.15 1.77
N LEU A 139 -5.67 -5.01 0.94
CA LEU A 139 -5.61 -5.29 -0.49
C LEU A 139 -5.32 -3.99 -1.24
N GLU A 140 -4.39 -4.07 -2.16
CA GLU A 140 -4.01 -2.98 -3.03
C GLU A 140 -4.36 -3.33 -4.46
N LEU A 141 -5.09 -2.43 -5.12
CA LEU A 141 -5.40 -2.46 -6.54
C LEU A 141 -4.60 -1.37 -7.23
N ILE A 142 -3.70 -1.77 -8.09
CA ILE A 142 -2.87 -0.90 -8.92
C ILE A 142 -3.56 -0.73 -10.26
N VAL A 143 -3.75 0.51 -10.70
CA VAL A 143 -4.38 0.83 -11.98
C VAL A 143 -3.50 1.82 -12.76
N ARG A 144 -3.10 1.44 -13.96
CA ARG A 144 -2.27 2.28 -14.82
C ARG A 144 -3.04 3.49 -15.34
N LYS A 145 -2.34 4.63 -15.42
CA LYS A 145 -2.90 5.88 -15.94
C LYS A 145 -3.58 5.70 -17.30
N GLN A 146 -2.95 4.98 -18.22
CA GLN A 146 -3.49 4.76 -19.57
C GLN A 146 -4.84 4.00 -19.57
N LEU A 147 -5.09 3.14 -18.58
CA LEU A 147 -6.39 2.51 -18.44
C LEU A 147 -7.42 3.50 -17.91
N LEU A 148 -7.07 4.27 -16.90
CA LEU A 148 -7.95 5.31 -16.35
C LEU A 148 -8.29 6.38 -17.39
N ASP A 149 -7.33 6.85 -18.20
CA ASP A 149 -7.58 7.78 -19.30
C ASP A 149 -8.69 7.28 -20.24
N ARG A 150 -8.68 5.98 -20.56
CA ARG A 150 -9.71 5.38 -21.44
C ARG A 150 -11.07 5.24 -20.76
N ILE A 151 -11.09 4.93 -19.47
CA ILE A 151 -12.33 4.72 -18.70
C ILE A 151 -12.93 6.07 -18.32
N CYS A 152 -12.11 7.05 -17.97
CA CYS A 152 -12.55 8.36 -17.49
C CYS A 152 -13.30 9.16 -18.57
N ASN A 153 -12.99 8.99 -19.85
CA ASN A 153 -13.78 9.58 -20.92
C ASN A 153 -15.28 9.18 -20.88
N VAL A 154 -15.60 8.03 -20.27
CA VAL A 154 -16.98 7.59 -20.07
C VAL A 154 -17.50 8.04 -18.69
N LEU A 155 -16.69 7.95 -17.64
CA LEU A 155 -17.08 8.28 -16.26
C LEU A 155 -17.17 9.79 -15.98
N LEU A 156 -16.44 10.62 -16.75
CA LEU A 156 -16.36 12.08 -16.54
C LEU A 156 -17.56 12.86 -17.08
N GLN A 157 -18.55 12.20 -17.67
CA GLN A 157 -19.78 12.84 -18.14
C GLN A 157 -20.71 13.27 -16.99
N GLU A 158 -20.48 12.74 -15.78
CA GLU A 158 -21.25 13.10 -14.59
C GLU A 158 -20.38 13.91 -13.61
N SER A 159 -20.96 14.99 -13.05
CA SER A 159 -20.30 15.82 -12.04
C SER A 159 -20.39 15.15 -10.68
N THR A 160 -19.46 14.24 -10.38
CA THR A 160 -19.34 13.53 -9.09
C THR A 160 -18.01 13.86 -8.42
N ILE A 161 -17.89 13.59 -7.12
CA ILE A 161 -16.62 13.73 -6.38
C ILE A 161 -15.52 12.88 -7.04
N LEU A 162 -15.86 11.69 -7.50
CA LEU A 162 -14.93 10.79 -8.19
C LEU A 162 -14.49 11.36 -9.55
N SER A 163 -15.43 11.90 -10.33
CA SER A 163 -15.08 12.51 -11.62
C SER A 163 -14.14 13.71 -11.44
N HIS A 164 -14.40 14.57 -10.46
CA HIS A 164 -13.51 15.70 -10.13
C HIS A 164 -12.13 15.22 -9.65
N PHE A 165 -12.08 14.18 -8.81
CA PHE A 165 -10.81 13.60 -8.37
C PHE A 165 -9.98 13.10 -9.57
N PHE A 166 -10.59 12.30 -10.46
CA PHE A 166 -9.87 11.76 -11.62
C PHE A 166 -9.51 12.84 -12.64
N GLN A 167 -10.35 13.85 -12.86
CA GLN A 167 -10.02 14.99 -13.72
C GLN A 167 -8.80 15.74 -13.20
N ASN A 168 -8.77 16.07 -11.91
CA ASN A 168 -7.65 16.75 -11.29
C ASN A 168 -6.39 15.90 -11.33
N ALA A 169 -6.50 14.61 -11.01
CA ALA A 169 -5.39 13.69 -10.97
C ALA A 169 -4.79 13.36 -12.36
N LEU A 170 -5.61 13.39 -13.42
CA LEU A 170 -5.18 13.09 -14.78
C LEU A 170 -4.69 14.32 -15.55
N TYR A 171 -5.32 15.47 -15.33
CA TYR A 171 -5.18 16.66 -16.20
C TYR A 171 -4.89 17.96 -15.45
N GLY A 172 -4.85 17.98 -14.13
CA GLY A 172 -4.68 19.18 -13.32
C GLY A 172 -3.62 19.03 -12.22
N ASP A 173 -3.40 20.13 -11.48
CA ASP A 173 -2.66 20.11 -10.22
C ASP A 173 -3.61 19.71 -9.10
N SER A 174 -3.48 18.49 -8.61
CA SER A 174 -4.38 17.98 -7.60
C SER A 174 -4.12 18.58 -6.22
N ASN A 175 -5.10 19.31 -5.72
CA ASN A 175 -5.14 19.74 -4.32
C ASN A 175 -5.56 18.58 -3.36
N TYR A 176 -6.18 17.54 -3.90
CA TYR A 176 -6.72 16.40 -3.17
C TYR A 176 -6.11 15.09 -3.68
N PRO A 177 -4.89 14.75 -3.25
CA PRO A 177 -4.16 13.59 -3.77
C PRO A 177 -4.76 12.25 -3.35
N MET A 178 -5.72 12.28 -2.44
CA MET A 178 -6.31 11.10 -1.84
C MET A 178 -7.77 11.33 -1.46
N ILE A 179 -8.60 10.31 -1.67
CA ILE A 179 -9.95 10.21 -1.12
C ILE A 179 -10.04 8.99 -0.24
N VAL A 180 -10.62 9.14 0.95
CA VAL A 180 -10.93 8.03 1.86
C VAL A 180 -12.44 7.89 1.98
N PHE A 181 -12.94 6.69 1.74
CA PHE A 181 -14.33 6.30 1.99
C PHE A 181 -14.38 5.47 3.26
N HIS A 182 -14.90 6.06 4.33
CA HIS A 182 -15.18 5.35 5.56
C HIS A 182 -16.50 4.60 5.40
N THR A 183 -16.45 3.28 5.19
CA THR A 183 -17.65 2.49 5.02
C THR A 183 -18.32 2.12 6.36
N GLY A 184 -17.68 2.46 7.50
CA GLY A 184 -18.20 2.44 8.87
C GLY A 184 -19.29 1.41 9.13
N SER A 185 -20.10 1.57 10.10
CA SER A 185 -21.18 0.71 10.58
C SER A 185 -22.32 0.35 9.59
N ASN A 186 -22.22 0.69 8.31
CA ASN A 186 -23.21 0.33 7.28
C ASN A 186 -23.05 -1.13 6.77
N ARG A 187 -22.77 -2.06 7.68
CA ARG A 187 -22.97 -3.48 7.40
C ARG A 187 -24.39 -3.84 7.79
N ALA A 188 -25.29 -3.74 6.81
CA ALA A 188 -26.54 -4.47 6.90
C ALA A 188 -26.29 -5.96 6.72
#